data_7c0b2d7a6228a94f159b441ccaf05da3
#
_entry.id   7c0b2d7a6228a94f159b441ccaf05da3
#
_cell.length_a   1.000
_cell.length_b   1.000
_cell.length_c   1.000
_cell.angle_alpha   90.00
_cell.angle_beta   90.00
_cell.angle_gamma   90.00
#
_symmetry.space_group_name_H-M   'P 1'
#
loop_
_entity.id
_entity.type
_entity.pdbx_description
1 polymer ?
#
loop_
_entity_poly.entity_id
_entity_poly.type
_entity_poly.pdbx_seq_one_letter_code
_entity_poly.pdbx_strand_id
1 'polypeptide(L)'
;MNRRHFLTTSSLATLALGTHSALGQTPTPAAPTLGPIKLSLKGGMADFKTDLATTFKTLKEIGYDGIELDSPGGQNKTEALAASKSTGLPIHGVVNSIHWHTRLSDPTEETRAKALDGLLTAIRESHSVGGSAVLLVPAVVDDKTSHDQAWERSIAGIRKALPLAADLGVHILIENVWNQFLYDPKGDNNQNAKLLCDYLDEINSPWVGSYFDIGNHQKFGKPAAWIRQLGKRIVKLDVKDWAIQGGFVNIGEGDVDWADVRKALTEIQYTGWATAEVSGGDKQRCTDILAHMKTHLLGQA
;
A
#
# COMPACT_ATOMS: atom_id res chain seq x y z
N MET A 1 -17.63 -46.83 -58.44
CA MET A 1 -18.05 -48.24 -58.45
C MET A 1 -18.78 -48.56 -57.16
N ASN A 2 -20.08 -48.86 -57.30
CA ASN A 2 -20.97 -49.76 -56.55
C ASN A 2 -20.99 -49.74 -55.02
N ARG A 3 -22.13 -49.25 -54.49
CA ARG A 3 -23.41 -49.92 -54.09
C ARG A 3 -23.19 -50.95 -52.94
N ARG A 4 -23.86 -50.83 -51.77
CA ARG A 4 -25.26 -51.31 -51.61
C ARG A 4 -25.85 -50.86 -50.25
N HIS A 5 -27.15 -50.55 -50.32
CA HIS A 5 -28.11 -50.41 -49.24
C HIS A 5 -28.22 -51.63 -48.33
N PHE A 6 -28.56 -51.41 -47.04
CA PHE A 6 -29.51 -52.28 -46.37
C PHE A 6 -30.40 -51.50 -45.42
N LEU A 7 -31.68 -51.46 -45.73
CA LEU A 7 -32.76 -51.03 -44.86
C LEU A 7 -33.18 -52.20 -43.96
N THR A 8 -33.38 -52.03 -42.68
CA THR A 8 -34.30 -52.80 -41.88
C THR A 8 -35.04 -51.92 -40.88
N THR A 9 -36.34 -51.89 -41.09
CA THR A 9 -37.37 -51.37 -40.23
C THR A 9 -37.57 -52.28 -39.02
N SER A 10 -37.75 -51.69 -37.80
CA SER A 10 -38.69 -52.24 -36.80
C SER A 10 -38.92 -51.33 -35.63
N SER A 11 -40.16 -50.92 -35.48
CA SER A 11 -41.04 -50.87 -34.29
C SER A 11 -40.75 -49.86 -33.19
N LEU A 12 -41.67 -48.87 -33.05
CA LEU A 12 -41.94 -47.99 -31.95
C LEU A 12 -42.26 -48.79 -30.66
N ALA A 13 -41.62 -48.39 -29.59
CA ALA A 13 -42.16 -48.58 -28.24
C ALA A 13 -42.00 -47.24 -27.49
N THR A 14 -43.10 -46.55 -27.31
CA THR A 14 -43.21 -45.31 -26.53
C THR A 14 -43.16 -45.63 -25.05
N LEU A 15 -42.04 -45.38 -24.39
CA LEU A 15 -42.00 -45.29 -22.91
C LEU A 15 -41.86 -43.82 -22.53
N ALA A 16 -42.93 -43.25 -22.00
CA ALA A 16 -42.92 -41.92 -21.36
C ALA A 16 -42.25 -42.06 -19.98
N LEU A 17 -40.98 -41.75 -19.91
CA LEU A 17 -40.28 -41.50 -18.64
C LEU A 17 -40.30 -40.01 -18.38
N GLY A 18 -41.10 -39.61 -17.40
CA GLY A 18 -41.09 -38.24 -16.86
C GLY A 18 -39.74 -37.95 -16.23
N THR A 19 -38.90 -37.20 -16.93
CA THR A 19 -37.71 -36.62 -16.34
C THR A 19 -38.07 -35.33 -15.59
N HIS A 20 -38.17 -35.44 -14.29
CA HIS A 20 -38.12 -34.28 -13.39
C HIS A 20 -36.71 -33.68 -13.56
N SER A 21 -36.58 -32.62 -14.37
CA SER A 21 -35.38 -31.80 -14.42
C SER A 21 -35.29 -31.06 -13.07
N ALA A 22 -34.53 -31.62 -12.19
CA ALA A 22 -34.03 -30.84 -11.04
C ALA A 22 -33.14 -29.74 -11.64
N LEU A 23 -33.68 -28.52 -11.72
CA LEU A 23 -32.89 -27.33 -11.98
C LEU A 23 -31.86 -27.23 -10.83
N GLY A 24 -30.67 -27.74 -11.06
CA GLY A 24 -29.52 -27.54 -10.17
C GLY A 24 -29.33 -26.04 -10.01
N GLN A 25 -29.61 -25.55 -8.82
CA GLN A 25 -29.20 -24.19 -8.44
C GLN A 25 -27.68 -24.14 -8.60
N THR A 26 -27.18 -23.38 -9.58
CA THR A 26 -25.78 -23.01 -9.63
C THR A 26 -25.44 -22.34 -8.29
N PRO A 27 -24.43 -22.83 -7.56
CA PRO A 27 -24.07 -22.20 -6.29
C PRO A 27 -23.75 -20.74 -6.56
N THR A 28 -24.45 -19.85 -5.87
CA THR A 28 -24.13 -18.43 -5.87
C THR A 28 -22.66 -18.29 -5.45
N PRO A 29 -21.80 -17.60 -6.22
CA PRO A 29 -20.44 -17.40 -5.81
C PRO A 29 -20.43 -16.76 -4.41
N ALA A 30 -19.62 -17.30 -3.50
CA ALA A 30 -19.46 -16.71 -2.19
C ALA A 30 -19.05 -15.23 -2.34
N ALA A 31 -19.62 -14.35 -1.51
CA ALA A 31 -19.25 -12.95 -1.52
C ALA A 31 -17.74 -12.83 -1.29
N PRO A 32 -17.05 -11.96 -2.04
CA PRO A 32 -15.62 -11.77 -1.85
C PRO A 32 -15.34 -11.32 -0.41
N THR A 33 -14.32 -11.92 0.20
CA THR A 33 -13.86 -11.57 1.56
C THR A 33 -12.59 -10.75 1.48
N LEU A 34 -12.34 -9.94 2.51
CA LEU A 34 -11.09 -9.21 2.63
C LEU A 34 -9.89 -10.18 2.57
N GLY A 35 -8.92 -9.88 1.71
CA GLY A 35 -7.72 -10.70 1.58
C GLY A 35 -6.81 -10.63 2.83
N PRO A 36 -5.76 -11.45 2.91
CA PRO A 36 -4.82 -11.41 4.03
C PRO A 36 -4.03 -10.10 4.01
N ILE A 37 -4.20 -9.29 5.05
CA ILE A 37 -3.46 -8.05 5.28
C ILE A 37 -2.55 -8.25 6.48
N LYS A 38 -1.25 -7.93 6.31
CA LYS A 38 -0.25 -7.96 7.38
C LYS A 38 -0.16 -6.59 8.04
N LEU A 39 -0.20 -6.56 9.36
CA LEU A 39 -0.19 -5.34 10.14
C LEU A 39 1.22 -4.99 10.63
N SER A 40 1.65 -3.77 10.39
CA SER A 40 2.97 -3.26 10.77
C SER A 40 2.88 -1.82 11.29
N LEU A 41 4.02 -1.27 11.70
CA LEU A 41 4.14 0.13 12.08
C LEU A 41 5.46 0.72 11.58
N LYS A 42 5.55 2.06 11.50
CA LYS A 42 6.81 2.77 11.26
C LYS A 42 7.73 2.57 12.47
N GLY A 43 8.99 2.23 12.23
CA GLY A 43 9.97 1.89 13.28
C GLY A 43 10.19 3.00 14.30
N GLY A 44 10.07 4.26 13.88
CA GLY A 44 10.16 5.43 14.78
C GLY A 44 8.98 5.59 15.75
N MET A 45 7.88 4.83 15.57
CA MET A 45 6.73 4.88 16.49
C MET A 45 6.94 4.07 17.78
N ALA A 46 7.83 3.07 17.75
CA ALA A 46 8.11 2.20 18.90
C ALA A 46 9.14 2.87 19.83
N ASP A 47 8.68 3.72 20.75
CA ASP A 47 9.53 4.46 21.68
C ASP A 47 9.67 3.74 23.02
N PHE A 48 10.22 2.51 23.00
CA PHE A 48 10.36 1.70 24.21
C PHE A 48 11.60 2.04 25.04
N LYS A 49 12.46 2.95 24.57
CA LYS A 49 13.73 3.30 25.21
C LYS A 49 14.65 2.10 25.43
N THR A 50 14.63 1.14 24.49
CA THR A 50 15.41 -0.09 24.49
C THR A 50 16.25 -0.23 23.22
N ASP A 51 17.12 -1.23 23.15
CA ASP A 51 17.82 -1.58 21.93
C ASP A 51 16.89 -2.17 20.86
N LEU A 52 17.37 -2.27 19.61
CA LEU A 52 16.60 -2.78 18.50
C LEU A 52 16.13 -4.22 18.71
N ALA A 53 16.97 -5.09 19.27
CA ALA A 53 16.61 -6.49 19.50
C ALA A 53 15.43 -6.62 20.46
N THR A 54 15.45 -5.86 21.56
CA THR A 54 14.36 -5.80 22.55
C THR A 54 13.12 -5.16 21.93
N THR A 55 13.27 -4.10 21.13
CA THR A 55 12.16 -3.44 20.42
C THR A 55 11.47 -4.42 19.47
N PHE A 56 12.21 -5.13 18.63
CA PHE A 56 11.65 -6.11 17.70
C PHE A 56 10.94 -7.26 18.42
N LYS A 57 11.56 -7.78 19.50
CA LYS A 57 10.95 -8.81 20.34
C LYS A 57 9.62 -8.33 20.92
N THR A 58 9.59 -7.13 21.47
CA THR A 58 8.37 -6.55 22.06
C THR A 58 7.27 -6.36 21.03
N LEU A 59 7.60 -5.86 19.83
CA LEU A 59 6.63 -5.72 18.74
C LEU A 59 6.07 -7.07 18.28
N LYS A 60 6.93 -8.09 18.19
CA LYS A 60 6.50 -9.46 17.89
C LYS A 60 5.57 -10.03 18.95
N GLU A 61 5.87 -9.80 20.25
CA GLU A 61 5.02 -10.22 21.37
C GLU A 61 3.67 -9.50 21.39
N ILE A 62 3.60 -8.21 21.01
CA ILE A 62 2.36 -7.46 20.82
C ILE A 62 1.53 -8.08 19.71
N GLY A 63 2.15 -8.67 18.68
CA GLY A 63 1.48 -9.36 17.60
C GLY A 63 1.52 -8.63 16.26
N TYR A 64 2.45 -7.69 16.07
CA TYR A 64 2.72 -7.13 14.75
C TYR A 64 3.31 -8.18 13.81
N ASP A 65 2.94 -8.09 12.52
CA ASP A 65 3.46 -8.98 11.47
C ASP A 65 4.81 -8.50 10.93
N GLY A 66 5.15 -7.23 11.09
CA GLY A 66 6.40 -6.64 10.61
C GLY A 66 6.63 -5.21 11.07
N ILE A 67 7.71 -4.64 10.56
CA ILE A 67 8.13 -3.26 10.84
C ILE A 67 8.65 -2.60 9.56
N GLU A 68 8.53 -1.27 9.46
CA GLU A 68 9.12 -0.45 8.41
C GLU A 68 10.17 0.48 9.03
N LEU A 69 11.35 0.59 8.39
CA LEU A 69 12.46 1.39 8.90
C LEU A 69 12.61 2.71 8.12
N ASP A 70 13.56 3.55 8.55
CA ASP A 70 13.93 4.78 7.83
C ASP A 70 15.22 4.57 7.03
N SER A 71 15.34 5.18 5.85
CA SER A 71 16.54 5.15 5.00
C SER A 71 16.54 6.34 4.01
N PRO A 72 17.69 7.00 3.78
CA PRO A 72 19.00 6.85 4.44
C PRO A 72 18.96 7.20 5.92
N GLY A 73 19.87 6.65 6.70
CA GLY A 73 19.93 6.91 8.14
C GLY A 73 18.88 6.12 8.95
N GLY A 74 18.38 6.70 10.02
CA GLY A 74 17.48 6.01 10.94
C GLY A 74 18.15 4.86 11.70
N GLN A 75 17.45 3.74 11.82
CA GLN A 75 17.92 2.54 12.55
C GLN A 75 19.13 1.90 11.85
N ASN A 76 20.08 1.40 12.64
CA ASN A 76 21.23 0.64 12.11
C ASN A 76 20.73 -0.62 11.38
N LYS A 77 20.96 -0.71 10.07
CA LYS A 77 20.42 -1.79 9.21
C LYS A 77 21.00 -3.16 9.54
N THR A 78 22.27 -3.23 9.96
CA THR A 78 22.90 -4.49 10.37
C THR A 78 22.30 -5.02 11.66
N GLU A 79 22.12 -4.16 12.66
CA GLU A 79 21.49 -4.53 13.93
C GLU A 79 20.02 -4.87 13.74
N ALA A 80 19.30 -4.09 12.92
CA ALA A 80 17.90 -4.34 12.59
C ALA A 80 17.71 -5.69 11.88
N LEU A 81 18.59 -6.05 10.93
CA LEU A 81 18.56 -7.36 10.27
C LEU A 81 18.82 -8.50 11.28
N ALA A 82 19.78 -8.31 12.19
CA ALA A 82 20.05 -9.30 13.24
C ALA A 82 18.84 -9.45 14.17
N ALA A 83 18.22 -8.35 14.59
CA ALA A 83 16.99 -8.34 15.39
C ALA A 83 15.83 -9.03 14.66
N SER A 84 15.62 -8.73 13.38
CA SER A 84 14.60 -9.37 12.53
C SER A 84 14.79 -10.89 12.48
N LYS A 85 16.01 -11.35 12.22
CA LYS A 85 16.32 -12.80 12.15
C LYS A 85 16.13 -13.51 13.49
N SER A 86 16.53 -12.87 14.60
CA SER A 86 16.44 -13.49 15.94
C SER A 86 15.01 -13.56 16.47
N THR A 87 14.15 -12.60 16.11
CA THR A 87 12.78 -12.51 16.62
C THR A 87 11.74 -13.07 15.64
N GLY A 88 12.09 -13.24 14.38
CA GLY A 88 11.15 -13.59 13.31
C GLY A 88 10.15 -12.46 12.99
N LEU A 89 10.46 -11.19 13.32
CA LEU A 89 9.70 -10.02 12.91
C LEU A 89 10.32 -9.45 11.62
N PRO A 90 9.70 -9.62 10.44
CA PRO A 90 10.27 -9.17 9.19
C PRO A 90 10.26 -7.63 9.07
N ILE A 91 11.29 -7.12 8.38
CA ILE A 91 11.33 -5.73 7.91
C ILE A 91 10.77 -5.75 6.49
N HIS A 92 9.62 -5.11 6.25
CA HIS A 92 8.97 -5.22 4.95
C HIS A 92 9.33 -4.09 3.97
N GLY A 93 10.03 -3.06 4.41
CA GLY A 93 10.44 -1.92 3.60
C GLY A 93 11.03 -0.80 4.41
N VAL A 94 11.33 0.30 3.72
CA VAL A 94 11.84 1.52 4.35
C VAL A 94 11.10 2.75 3.84
N VAL A 95 11.08 3.80 4.67
CA VAL A 95 10.67 5.15 4.27
C VAL A 95 11.90 5.90 3.76
N ASN A 96 11.82 6.61 2.64
CA ASN A 96 12.88 7.52 2.22
C ASN A 96 12.89 8.76 3.13
N SER A 97 13.75 8.74 4.15
CA SER A 97 13.75 9.70 5.26
C SER A 97 14.09 11.13 4.88
N ILE A 98 14.66 11.35 3.68
CA ILE A 98 15.09 12.69 3.24
C ILE A 98 14.15 13.35 2.23
N HIS A 99 13.11 12.68 1.77
CA HIS A 99 12.27 13.08 0.64
C HIS A 99 11.55 14.43 0.84
N TRP A 100 11.33 14.87 2.08
CA TRP A 100 10.71 16.16 2.38
C TRP A 100 11.65 17.35 2.23
N HIS A 101 12.94 17.15 2.47
CA HIS A 101 13.94 18.22 2.48
C HIS A 101 14.88 18.16 1.27
N THR A 102 15.20 16.96 0.79
CA THR A 102 16.05 16.73 -0.38
C THR A 102 15.17 16.05 -1.44
N ARG A 103 14.59 16.87 -2.32
CA ARG A 103 13.47 16.47 -3.19
C ARG A 103 13.92 16.12 -4.58
N LEU A 104 13.33 15.12 -5.21
CA LEU A 104 13.50 14.84 -6.64
C LEU A 104 12.97 15.97 -7.51
N SER A 105 12.06 16.80 -7.00
CA SER A 105 11.46 17.95 -7.69
C SER A 105 12.21 19.28 -7.47
N ASP A 106 13.31 19.29 -6.69
CA ASP A 106 14.01 20.52 -6.31
C ASP A 106 14.40 21.38 -7.54
N PRO A 107 14.37 22.73 -7.42
CA PRO A 107 14.82 23.61 -8.49
C PRO A 107 16.27 23.36 -8.94
N THR A 108 17.16 23.04 -8.01
CA THR A 108 18.58 22.85 -8.29
C THR A 108 18.90 21.40 -8.69
N GLU A 109 19.75 21.23 -9.69
CA GLU A 109 20.17 19.90 -10.13
C GLU A 109 21.01 19.20 -9.05
N GLU A 110 21.80 19.93 -8.30
CA GLU A 110 22.61 19.39 -7.20
C GLU A 110 21.73 18.71 -6.14
N THR A 111 20.66 19.38 -5.71
CA THR A 111 19.72 18.79 -4.73
C THR A 111 18.98 17.59 -5.31
N ARG A 112 18.56 17.64 -6.58
CA ARG A 112 17.94 16.49 -7.24
C ARG A 112 18.91 15.30 -7.35
N ALA A 113 20.20 15.55 -7.59
CA ALA A 113 21.21 14.48 -7.59
C ALA A 113 21.36 13.83 -6.20
N LYS A 114 21.40 14.64 -5.13
CA LYS A 114 21.40 14.15 -3.74
C LYS A 114 20.12 13.38 -3.40
N ALA A 115 18.97 13.84 -3.88
CA ALA A 115 17.69 13.15 -3.69
C ALA A 115 17.69 11.78 -4.38
N LEU A 116 18.21 11.70 -5.59
CA LEU A 116 18.37 10.44 -6.32
C LEU A 116 19.32 9.49 -5.58
N ASP A 117 20.47 9.99 -5.10
CA ASP A 117 21.41 9.15 -4.31
C ASP A 117 20.78 8.62 -3.05
N GLY A 118 19.99 9.45 -2.33
CA GLY A 118 19.21 9.02 -1.19
C GLY A 118 18.18 7.93 -1.53
N LEU A 119 17.48 8.06 -2.65
CA LEU A 119 16.55 7.02 -3.12
C LEU A 119 17.27 5.72 -3.48
N LEU A 120 18.41 5.80 -4.18
CA LEU A 120 19.23 4.63 -4.51
C LEU A 120 19.78 3.96 -3.23
N THR A 121 20.15 4.74 -2.22
CA THR A 121 20.55 4.23 -0.91
C THR A 121 19.40 3.52 -0.21
N ALA A 122 18.19 4.13 -0.20
CA ALA A 122 17.02 3.51 0.39
C ALA A 122 16.64 2.19 -0.29
N ILE A 123 16.76 2.08 -1.62
CA ILE A 123 16.55 0.84 -2.36
C ILE A 123 17.55 -0.25 -1.91
N ARG A 124 18.84 0.08 -1.83
CA ARG A 124 19.87 -0.88 -1.38
C ARG A 124 19.68 -1.31 0.07
N GLU A 125 19.37 -0.35 0.96
CA GLU A 125 19.16 -0.65 2.38
C GLU A 125 17.88 -1.45 2.60
N SER A 126 16.78 -1.15 1.89
CA SER A 126 15.56 -1.97 1.92
C SER A 126 15.87 -3.42 1.54
N HIS A 127 16.55 -3.63 0.41
CA HIS A 127 16.96 -4.97 -0.02
C HIS A 127 17.85 -5.66 1.03
N SER A 128 18.83 -4.93 1.59
CA SER A 128 19.81 -5.50 2.53
C SER A 128 19.18 -6.03 3.83
N VAL A 129 18.05 -5.47 4.24
CA VAL A 129 17.30 -5.91 5.44
C VAL A 129 16.15 -6.87 5.13
N GLY A 130 15.99 -7.29 3.86
CA GLY A 130 14.93 -8.18 3.40
C GLY A 130 13.62 -7.48 3.08
N GLY A 131 13.61 -6.15 3.01
CA GLY A 131 12.49 -5.35 2.57
C GLY A 131 12.28 -5.41 1.05
N SER A 132 11.08 -5.13 0.61
CA SER A 132 10.66 -5.18 -0.81
C SER A 132 10.16 -3.85 -1.35
N ALA A 133 10.24 -2.77 -0.59
CA ALA A 133 9.76 -1.46 -1.02
C ALA A 133 10.45 -0.29 -0.32
N VAL A 134 10.42 0.86 -1.00
CA VAL A 134 10.74 2.18 -0.46
C VAL A 134 9.50 3.06 -0.59
N LEU A 135 9.02 3.62 0.51
CA LEU A 135 8.02 4.69 0.50
C LEU A 135 8.70 5.99 0.05
N LEU A 136 8.09 6.68 -0.90
CA LEU A 136 8.59 7.92 -1.48
C LEU A 136 7.50 8.98 -1.57
N VAL A 137 7.72 10.15 -0.96
CA VAL A 137 7.06 11.40 -1.36
C VAL A 137 7.82 11.94 -2.58
N PRO A 138 7.23 11.90 -3.78
CA PRO A 138 7.98 12.09 -5.02
C PRO A 138 8.35 13.55 -5.27
N ALA A 139 7.50 14.48 -4.81
CA ALA A 139 7.62 15.90 -5.10
C ALA A 139 6.90 16.75 -4.05
N VAL A 140 7.19 18.04 -4.06
CA VAL A 140 6.42 19.07 -3.37
C VAL A 140 6.25 20.24 -4.33
N VAL A 141 5.04 20.77 -4.44
CA VAL A 141 4.73 22.00 -5.17
C VAL A 141 4.80 23.17 -4.19
N ASP A 142 5.56 24.20 -4.52
CA ASP A 142 5.73 25.42 -3.73
C ASP A 142 6.05 26.63 -4.63
N ASP A 143 6.37 27.75 -4.04
CA ASP A 143 6.68 29.01 -4.78
C ASP A 143 7.89 28.88 -5.72
N LYS A 144 8.74 27.87 -5.55
CA LYS A 144 9.96 27.64 -6.33
C LYS A 144 9.82 26.50 -7.33
N THR A 145 8.77 25.70 -7.20
CA THR A 145 8.56 24.50 -8.02
C THR A 145 7.09 24.40 -8.40
N SER A 146 6.78 24.68 -9.67
CA SER A 146 5.43 24.51 -10.20
C SER A 146 5.02 23.04 -10.27
N HIS A 147 3.71 22.78 -10.44
CA HIS A 147 3.18 21.43 -10.60
C HIS A 147 3.86 20.67 -11.76
N ASP A 148 3.98 21.31 -12.94
CA ASP A 148 4.61 20.68 -14.12
C ASP A 148 6.08 20.37 -13.88
N GLN A 149 6.83 21.29 -13.25
CA GLN A 149 8.21 21.06 -12.88
C GLN A 149 8.37 19.92 -11.86
N ALA A 150 7.47 19.85 -10.88
CA ALA A 150 7.43 18.78 -9.89
C ALA A 150 7.19 17.43 -10.57
N TRP A 151 6.25 17.39 -11.50
CA TRP A 151 5.88 16.21 -12.29
C TRP A 151 7.06 15.70 -13.13
N GLU A 152 7.58 16.53 -14.02
CA GLU A 152 8.68 16.16 -14.92
C GLU A 152 9.94 15.73 -14.16
N ARG A 153 10.36 16.54 -13.16
CA ARG A 153 11.62 16.29 -12.44
C ARG A 153 11.54 15.03 -11.59
N SER A 154 10.43 14.80 -10.90
CA SER A 154 10.29 13.61 -10.05
C SER A 154 10.20 12.34 -10.87
N ILE A 155 9.46 12.31 -11.99
CA ILE A 155 9.43 11.18 -12.92
C ILE A 155 10.82 10.91 -13.48
N ALA A 156 11.54 11.95 -13.92
CA ALA A 156 12.91 11.78 -14.42
C ALA A 156 13.86 11.19 -13.35
N GLY A 157 13.72 11.60 -12.09
CA GLY A 157 14.46 11.04 -10.96
C GLY A 157 14.12 9.58 -10.68
N ILE A 158 12.82 9.26 -10.62
CA ILE A 158 12.35 7.89 -10.39
C ILE A 158 12.83 6.96 -11.52
N ARG A 159 12.69 7.37 -12.77
CA ARG A 159 13.13 6.58 -13.93
C ARG A 159 14.62 6.22 -13.87
N LYS A 160 15.49 7.10 -13.33
CA LYS A 160 16.91 6.80 -13.10
C LYS A 160 17.14 5.74 -12.02
N ALA A 161 16.23 5.57 -11.08
CA ALA A 161 16.33 4.58 -10.01
C ALA A 161 15.73 3.20 -10.40
N LEU A 162 14.90 3.13 -11.46
CA LEU A 162 14.23 1.90 -11.87
C LEU A 162 15.16 0.72 -12.15
N PRO A 163 16.31 0.88 -12.83
CA PRO A 163 17.20 -0.26 -13.06
C PRO A 163 17.64 -0.93 -11.76
N LEU A 164 18.01 -0.14 -10.75
CA LEU A 164 18.40 -0.67 -9.44
C LEU A 164 17.22 -1.31 -8.69
N ALA A 165 16.05 -0.67 -8.75
CA ALA A 165 14.83 -1.20 -8.15
C ALA A 165 14.45 -2.56 -8.73
N ALA A 166 14.54 -2.71 -10.06
CA ALA A 166 14.29 -3.97 -10.76
C ALA A 166 15.33 -5.04 -10.42
N ASP A 167 16.61 -4.69 -10.40
CA ASP A 167 17.72 -5.62 -10.11
C ASP A 167 17.62 -6.18 -8.70
N LEU A 168 17.24 -5.36 -7.72
CA LEU A 168 17.12 -5.75 -6.32
C LEU A 168 15.71 -6.22 -5.91
N GLY A 169 14.73 -6.19 -6.81
CA GLY A 169 13.34 -6.59 -6.51
C GLY A 169 12.66 -5.68 -5.48
N VAL A 170 12.96 -4.37 -5.49
CA VAL A 170 12.45 -3.38 -4.55
C VAL A 170 11.53 -2.39 -5.27
N HIS A 171 10.29 -2.26 -4.81
CA HIS A 171 9.34 -1.29 -5.37
C HIS A 171 9.62 0.12 -4.84
N ILE A 172 9.41 1.11 -5.69
CA ILE A 172 9.33 2.53 -5.31
C ILE A 172 7.85 2.86 -5.20
N LEU A 173 7.37 3.15 -3.99
CA LEU A 173 5.95 3.34 -3.72
C LEU A 173 5.64 4.80 -3.41
N ILE A 174 4.78 5.39 -4.22
CA ILE A 174 4.41 6.79 -4.14
C ILE A 174 3.33 6.97 -3.08
N GLU A 175 3.62 7.82 -2.09
CA GLU A 175 2.67 8.16 -1.04
C GLU A 175 1.85 9.39 -1.42
N ASN A 176 0.55 9.34 -1.14
CA ASN A 176 -0.35 10.48 -1.21
C ASN A 176 -0.27 11.27 0.10
N VAL A 177 0.28 12.48 0.02
CA VAL A 177 0.52 13.38 1.17
C VAL A 177 0.06 14.81 0.86
N TRP A 178 0.09 15.70 1.86
CA TRP A 178 -0.26 17.12 1.69
C TRP A 178 0.93 17.93 1.16
N ASN A 179 1.30 17.69 -0.09
CA ASN A 179 2.42 18.33 -0.80
C ASN A 179 2.01 19.21 -1.99
N GLN A 180 0.72 19.50 -2.14
CA GLN A 180 0.13 20.27 -3.23
C GLN A 180 0.38 19.67 -4.62
N PHE A 181 0.62 18.36 -4.72
CA PHE A 181 1.10 17.72 -5.96
C PHE A 181 0.04 16.82 -6.63
N LEU A 182 -0.44 15.79 -5.95
CA LEU A 182 -1.32 14.77 -6.57
C LEU A 182 -2.81 14.97 -6.21
N TYR A 183 -3.20 16.20 -5.92
CA TYR A 183 -4.55 16.66 -5.61
C TYR A 183 -4.62 18.18 -5.80
N ASP A 184 -5.84 18.75 -5.84
CA ASP A 184 -6.04 20.19 -5.83
C ASP A 184 -6.08 20.70 -4.37
N PRO A 185 -5.08 21.46 -3.90
CA PRO A 185 -5.05 21.96 -2.52
C PRO A 185 -6.14 22.99 -2.21
N LYS A 186 -6.78 23.56 -3.25
CA LYS A 186 -7.91 24.51 -3.16
C LYS A 186 -9.25 23.86 -3.43
N GLY A 187 -9.25 22.58 -3.83
CA GLY A 187 -10.46 21.82 -4.11
C GLY A 187 -11.21 21.41 -2.84
N ASP A 188 -12.40 20.88 -3.03
CA ASP A 188 -13.25 20.35 -1.97
C ASP A 188 -12.85 18.91 -1.56
N ASN A 189 -13.65 18.29 -0.72
CA ASN A 189 -13.45 16.93 -0.23
C ASN A 189 -14.08 15.84 -1.12
N ASN A 190 -14.39 16.14 -2.38
CA ASN A 190 -14.94 15.19 -3.35
C ASN A 190 -13.94 14.84 -4.46
N GLN A 191 -12.67 15.10 -4.24
CA GLN A 191 -11.63 14.79 -5.22
C GLN A 191 -11.45 13.29 -5.39
N ASN A 192 -10.92 12.92 -6.55
CA ASN A 192 -10.66 11.55 -6.94
C ASN A 192 -9.16 11.31 -7.15
N ALA A 193 -8.76 10.04 -7.28
CA ALA A 193 -7.36 9.65 -7.40
C ALA A 193 -6.76 9.82 -8.82
N LYS A 194 -7.43 10.56 -9.73
CA LYS A 194 -7.02 10.62 -11.14
C LYS A 194 -5.56 11.08 -11.31
N LEU A 195 -5.14 12.15 -10.61
CA LEU A 195 -3.77 12.65 -10.72
C LEU A 195 -2.74 11.61 -10.27
N LEU A 196 -3.01 10.88 -9.19
CA LEU A 196 -2.12 9.80 -8.75
C LEU A 196 -2.12 8.62 -9.73
N CYS A 197 -3.27 8.25 -10.29
CA CYS A 197 -3.33 7.23 -11.33
C CYS A 197 -2.53 7.65 -12.56
N ASP A 198 -2.75 8.87 -13.07
CA ASP A 198 -2.05 9.38 -14.25
C ASP A 198 -0.53 9.42 -14.02
N TYR A 199 -0.09 9.83 -12.84
CA TYR A 199 1.32 9.88 -12.47
C TYR A 199 1.98 8.49 -12.48
N LEU A 200 1.33 7.51 -11.87
CA LEU A 200 1.80 6.13 -11.86
C LEU A 200 1.79 5.51 -13.26
N ASP A 201 0.74 5.77 -14.04
CA ASP A 201 0.60 5.26 -15.40
C ASP A 201 1.61 5.87 -16.36
N GLU A 202 2.01 7.16 -16.18
CA GLU A 202 3.05 7.78 -16.98
C GLU A 202 4.43 7.21 -16.67
N ILE A 203 4.74 6.87 -15.40
CA ILE A 203 5.99 6.18 -15.06
C ILE A 203 6.01 4.80 -15.74
N ASN A 204 4.89 4.11 -15.79
CA ASN A 204 4.65 2.84 -16.48
C ASN A 204 5.72 1.78 -16.18
N SER A 205 5.89 1.46 -14.89
CA SER A 205 6.86 0.45 -14.44
C SER A 205 6.22 -0.51 -13.44
N PRO A 206 6.46 -1.83 -13.54
CA PRO A 206 6.00 -2.78 -12.54
C PRO A 206 6.68 -2.59 -11.17
N TRP A 207 7.75 -1.82 -11.11
CA TRP A 207 8.49 -1.50 -9.89
C TRP A 207 8.03 -0.21 -9.21
N VAL A 208 6.97 0.43 -9.72
CA VAL A 208 6.38 1.63 -9.13
C VAL A 208 4.91 1.40 -8.87
N GLY A 209 4.45 1.77 -7.69
CA GLY A 209 3.05 1.67 -7.31
C GLY A 209 2.68 2.70 -6.25
N SER A 210 1.49 2.60 -5.71
CA SER A 210 1.03 3.47 -4.63
C SER A 210 1.31 2.83 -3.27
N TYR A 211 1.87 3.64 -2.38
CA TYR A 211 1.76 3.48 -0.93
C TYR A 211 0.59 4.35 -0.50
N PHE A 212 -0.61 3.79 -0.48
CA PHE A 212 -1.81 4.58 -0.26
C PHE A 212 -2.03 4.85 1.23
N ASP A 213 -1.90 6.12 1.62
CA ASP A 213 -2.27 6.58 2.96
C ASP A 213 -3.78 6.86 3.01
N ILE A 214 -4.48 6.15 3.90
CA ILE A 214 -5.94 6.20 4.04
C ILE A 214 -6.37 7.52 4.68
N GLY A 215 -5.62 8.04 5.66
CA GLY A 215 -5.98 9.23 6.42
C GLY A 215 -5.60 10.54 5.75
N ASN A 216 -4.45 10.59 5.05
CA ASN A 216 -3.94 11.83 4.46
C ASN A 216 -4.97 12.50 3.52
N HIS A 217 -5.66 11.72 2.71
CA HIS A 217 -6.62 12.28 1.75
C HIS A 217 -8.08 12.26 2.22
N GLN A 218 -8.37 11.87 3.44
CA GLN A 218 -9.73 12.04 4.02
C GLN A 218 -10.20 13.51 3.97
N LYS A 219 -9.28 14.46 4.08
CA LYS A 219 -9.55 15.89 3.93
C LYS A 219 -9.97 16.29 2.51
N PHE A 220 -9.45 15.62 1.49
CA PHE A 220 -9.57 16.02 0.08
C PHE A 220 -10.45 15.09 -0.74
N GLY A 221 -10.76 13.91 -0.23
CA GLY A 221 -11.58 12.93 -0.92
C GLY A 221 -11.90 11.75 0.00
N LYS A 222 -12.76 10.86 -0.48
CA LYS A 222 -13.17 9.66 0.27
C LYS A 222 -12.15 8.55 0.02
N PRO A 223 -11.43 8.05 1.04
CA PRO A 223 -10.39 7.03 0.86
C PRO A 223 -10.87 5.79 0.11
N ALA A 224 -12.07 5.28 0.41
CA ALA A 224 -12.64 4.12 -0.28
C ALA A 224 -12.83 4.35 -1.79
N ALA A 225 -13.24 5.56 -2.20
CA ALA A 225 -13.35 5.91 -3.63
C ALA A 225 -11.98 5.94 -4.30
N TRP A 226 -10.96 6.47 -3.63
CA TRP A 226 -9.58 6.47 -4.11
C TRP A 226 -9.03 5.05 -4.22
N ILE A 227 -9.28 4.18 -3.23
CA ILE A 227 -8.88 2.76 -3.25
C ILE A 227 -9.47 2.06 -4.48
N ARG A 228 -10.76 2.23 -4.77
CA ARG A 228 -11.41 1.64 -5.96
C ARG A 228 -10.78 2.12 -7.26
N GLN A 229 -10.50 3.42 -7.36
CA GLN A 229 -9.93 4.01 -8.57
C GLN A 229 -8.48 3.61 -8.79
N LEU A 230 -7.67 3.58 -7.74
CA LEU A 230 -6.28 3.11 -7.79
C LEU A 230 -6.20 1.61 -8.12
N GLY A 231 -7.09 0.81 -7.55
CA GLY A 231 -7.16 -0.62 -7.81
C GLY A 231 -5.82 -1.31 -7.55
N LYS A 232 -5.35 -2.08 -8.53
CA LYS A 232 -4.10 -2.84 -8.45
C LYS A 232 -2.81 -2.00 -8.40
N ARG A 233 -2.90 -0.67 -8.55
CA ARG A 233 -1.75 0.23 -8.36
C ARG A 233 -1.35 0.32 -6.89
N ILE A 234 -2.26 -0.01 -5.96
CA ILE A 234 -1.95 -0.05 -4.53
C ILE A 234 -1.13 -1.29 -4.21
N VAL A 235 0.08 -1.08 -3.70
CA VAL A 235 1.00 -2.15 -3.27
C VAL A 235 1.06 -2.24 -1.75
N LYS A 236 1.03 -1.10 -1.05
CA LYS A 236 0.99 -1.01 0.41
C LYS A 236 0.03 0.07 0.88
N LEU A 237 -0.36 -0.02 2.15
CA LEU A 237 -1.23 0.96 2.81
C LEU A 237 -0.51 1.59 4.00
N ASP A 238 -0.61 2.92 4.14
CA ASP A 238 -0.47 3.58 5.44
C ASP A 238 -1.84 3.77 6.08
N VAL A 239 -1.88 3.56 7.39
CA VAL A 239 -3.10 3.56 8.19
C VAL A 239 -3.05 4.72 9.17
N LYS A 240 -3.81 5.73 8.83
CA LYS A 240 -4.08 6.93 9.63
C LYS A 240 -5.57 7.16 9.70
N ASP A 241 -5.98 8.03 10.59
CA ASP A 241 -7.34 8.60 10.59
C ASP A 241 -7.28 10.10 10.72
N TRP A 242 -8.26 10.77 10.14
CA TRP A 242 -8.34 12.22 10.13
C TRP A 242 -9.77 12.65 10.37
N ALA A 243 -9.96 13.62 11.27
CA ALA A 243 -11.24 14.23 11.58
C ALA A 243 -11.32 15.65 11.01
N ILE A 244 -12.46 16.03 10.44
CA ILE A 244 -12.72 17.37 9.93
C ILE A 244 -12.51 18.41 11.04
N GLN A 245 -12.94 18.06 12.25
CA GLN A 245 -12.68 18.86 13.43
C GLN A 245 -11.68 18.12 14.33
N GLY A 246 -10.39 18.49 14.24
CA GLY A 246 -9.36 17.87 15.08
C GLY A 246 -8.09 17.45 14.34
N GLY A 247 -8.15 17.28 13.02
CA GLY A 247 -6.98 16.87 12.24
C GLY A 247 -6.68 15.38 12.38
N PHE A 248 -5.40 15.00 12.45
CA PHE A 248 -4.99 13.61 12.65
C PHE A 248 -5.32 13.14 14.07
N VAL A 249 -5.99 12.01 14.16
CA VAL A 249 -6.49 11.39 15.39
C VAL A 249 -6.07 9.91 15.44
N ASN A 250 -6.44 9.20 16.50
CA ASN A 250 -6.24 7.75 16.55
C ASN A 250 -7.09 7.05 15.47
N ILE A 251 -6.61 5.90 15.01
CA ILE A 251 -7.32 5.07 14.04
C ILE A 251 -8.70 4.71 14.60
N GLY A 252 -9.76 5.05 13.88
CA GLY A 252 -11.16 4.83 14.27
C GLY A 252 -11.81 5.96 15.06
N GLU A 253 -11.09 7.03 15.39
CA GLU A 253 -11.62 8.21 16.07
C GLU A 253 -11.88 9.38 15.12
N GLY A 254 -11.57 9.22 13.82
CA GLY A 254 -11.76 10.21 12.78
C GLY A 254 -13.02 10.00 11.94
N ASP A 255 -13.01 10.61 10.77
CA ASP A 255 -14.14 10.58 9.83
C ASP A 255 -13.95 9.57 8.69
N VAL A 256 -12.93 8.70 8.75
CA VAL A 256 -12.75 7.63 7.76
C VAL A 256 -13.87 6.60 7.87
N ASP A 257 -14.59 6.39 6.79
CA ASP A 257 -15.58 5.28 6.69
C ASP A 257 -14.84 3.96 6.52
N TRP A 258 -14.44 3.38 7.64
CA TRP A 258 -13.70 2.10 7.69
C TRP A 258 -14.50 0.93 7.11
N ALA A 259 -15.84 0.98 7.18
CA ALA A 259 -16.68 -0.06 6.58
C ALA A 259 -16.58 -0.02 5.05
N ASP A 260 -16.64 1.18 4.45
CA ASP A 260 -16.49 1.34 3.00
C ASP A 260 -15.03 1.13 2.55
N VAL A 261 -14.04 1.49 3.39
CA VAL A 261 -12.61 1.15 3.13
C VAL A 261 -12.43 -0.37 3.03
N ARG A 262 -12.91 -1.15 4.00
CA ARG A 262 -12.85 -2.62 3.95
C ARG A 262 -13.53 -3.19 2.70
N LYS A 263 -14.70 -2.65 2.35
CA LYS A 263 -15.42 -3.04 1.14
C LYS A 263 -14.60 -2.75 -0.12
N ALA A 264 -14.02 -1.56 -0.22
CA ALA A 264 -13.17 -1.17 -1.36
C ALA A 264 -11.92 -2.07 -1.47
N LEU A 265 -11.25 -2.37 -0.36
CA LEU A 265 -10.11 -3.28 -0.33
C LEU A 265 -10.49 -4.71 -0.75
N THR A 266 -11.68 -5.16 -0.38
CA THR A 266 -12.23 -6.45 -0.81
C THR A 266 -12.53 -6.46 -2.32
N GLU A 267 -13.13 -5.41 -2.85
CA GLU A 267 -13.46 -5.26 -4.27
C GLU A 267 -12.23 -5.29 -5.16
N ILE A 268 -11.13 -4.64 -4.73
CA ILE A 268 -9.85 -4.66 -5.47
C ILE A 268 -9.02 -5.92 -5.18
N GLN A 269 -9.49 -6.80 -4.28
CA GLN A 269 -8.80 -8.01 -3.85
C GLN A 269 -7.41 -7.69 -3.25
N TYR A 270 -7.33 -6.65 -2.41
CA TYR A 270 -6.09 -6.23 -1.81
C TYR A 270 -5.51 -7.30 -0.89
N THR A 271 -4.23 -7.56 -1.06
CA THR A 271 -3.39 -8.35 -0.16
C THR A 271 -2.06 -7.63 0.03
N GLY A 272 -1.53 -7.60 1.23
CA GLY A 272 -0.25 -6.92 1.42
C GLY A 272 -0.05 -6.38 2.83
N TRP A 273 0.73 -5.30 2.92
CA TRP A 273 1.08 -4.65 4.17
C TRP A 273 0.21 -3.41 4.42
N ALA A 274 -0.23 -3.27 5.65
CA ALA A 274 -0.84 -2.06 6.17
C ALA A 274 -0.02 -1.58 7.37
N THR A 275 0.58 -0.40 7.26
CA THR A 275 1.52 0.14 8.22
C THR A 275 0.86 1.27 9.00
N ALA A 276 0.82 1.19 10.33
CA ALA A 276 0.36 2.31 11.15
C ALA A 276 1.33 3.48 11.01
N GLU A 277 0.78 4.69 10.82
CA GLU A 277 1.52 5.94 10.82
C GLU A 277 0.76 7.00 11.62
N VAL A 278 0.80 6.84 12.93
CA VAL A 278 0.17 7.72 13.93
C VAL A 278 1.18 8.05 15.03
N SER A 279 0.79 8.90 15.98
CA SER A 279 1.65 9.16 17.15
C SER A 279 1.96 7.86 17.88
N GLY A 280 3.24 7.50 17.92
CA GLY A 280 3.75 6.33 18.62
C GLY A 280 3.84 6.50 20.13
N GLY A 281 4.62 5.64 20.78
CA GLY A 281 4.85 5.69 22.21
C GLY A 281 5.39 4.39 22.78
N ASP A 282 5.02 4.11 24.02
CA ASP A 282 5.44 2.92 24.76
C ASP A 282 4.76 1.62 24.27
N LYS A 283 5.04 0.52 24.96
CA LYS A 283 4.46 -0.80 24.64
C LYS A 283 2.93 -0.78 24.66
N GLN A 284 2.31 -0.11 25.64
CA GLN A 284 0.86 -0.04 25.76
C GLN A 284 0.27 0.71 24.54
N ARG A 285 0.85 1.86 24.22
CA ARG A 285 0.44 2.65 23.04
C ARG A 285 0.51 1.84 21.74
N CYS A 286 1.61 1.10 21.51
CA CYS A 286 1.72 0.24 20.33
C CYS A 286 0.72 -0.92 20.35
N THR A 287 0.35 -1.45 21.51
CA THR A 287 -0.69 -2.46 21.66
C THR A 287 -2.06 -1.90 21.26
N ASP A 288 -2.39 -0.70 21.74
CA ASP A 288 -3.66 -0.03 21.42
C ASP A 288 -3.76 0.29 19.92
N ILE A 289 -2.68 0.76 19.29
CA ILE A 289 -2.62 1.02 17.84
C ILE A 289 -2.94 -0.27 17.07
N LEU A 290 -2.32 -1.39 17.42
CA LEU A 290 -2.60 -2.67 16.75
C LEU A 290 -4.05 -3.12 16.95
N ALA A 291 -4.62 -2.94 18.13
CA ALA A 291 -6.02 -3.23 18.40
C ALA A 291 -6.96 -2.39 17.54
N HIS A 292 -6.70 -1.09 17.42
CA HIS A 292 -7.45 -0.20 16.54
C HIS A 292 -7.35 -0.61 15.06
N MET A 293 -6.16 -0.99 14.58
CA MET A 293 -6.00 -1.52 13.22
C MET A 293 -6.83 -2.79 13.00
N LYS A 294 -6.80 -3.73 13.94
CA LYS A 294 -7.60 -4.97 13.85
C LYS A 294 -9.10 -4.67 13.80
N THR A 295 -9.57 -3.81 14.69
CA THR A 295 -10.99 -3.45 14.77
C THR A 295 -11.44 -2.68 13.53
N HIS A 296 -10.76 -1.62 13.15
CA HIS A 296 -11.24 -0.71 12.12
C HIS A 296 -10.87 -1.14 10.70
N LEU A 297 -9.60 -1.52 10.46
CA LEU A 297 -9.16 -1.93 9.13
C LEU A 297 -9.59 -3.36 8.80
N LEU A 298 -9.48 -4.31 9.75
CA LEU A 298 -9.81 -5.71 9.48
C LEU A 298 -11.25 -6.09 9.88
N GLY A 299 -11.94 -5.27 10.68
CA GLY A 299 -13.28 -5.58 11.18
C GLY A 299 -13.29 -6.73 12.20
N GLN A 300 -12.18 -6.94 12.90
CA GLN A 300 -12.05 -7.94 13.95
C GLN A 300 -12.45 -7.35 15.30
N ALA A 301 -13.20 -8.12 16.10
CA ALA A 301 -13.59 -7.71 17.44
C ALA A 301 -12.47 -7.96 18.46
#